data_d7448c6af61e83f8f8e0ccba357b5af9
#
_entry.id   d7448c6af61e83f8f8e0ccba357b5af9
#
_cell.length_a   1.000
_cell.length_b   1.000
_cell.length_c   1.000
_cell.angle_alpha   90.00
_cell.angle_beta   90.00
_cell.angle_gamma   90.00
#
_symmetry.space_group_name_H-M   'P 1'
#
loop_
_entity.id
_entity.type
_entity.pdbx_description
1 polymer ?
#
loop_
_entity_poly.entity_id
_entity_poly.type
_entity_poly.pdbx_seq_one_letter_code
_entity_poly.pdbx_strand_id
1 'polypeptide(L)'
;LNLDVNEKNVFVSTGGMDFDEEKSSILLMHGSGLTHIVWSLHEQFYASQGFNILSVDLPGHGNSEGPSLKSIEEISDWVKSLMNVLDIKKIIIIGHSQGCLVGIDFASRYPNLINDLVLVAGSYKMPVNQDLIDYAEAGDEKAILLMMKWGYEGSKAFIGGNPVKKIINSSREIREVLAVDLNACKNYKSGKESLEKINCPTLCIF
;
A
#
# COMPACT_ATOMS: atom_id res chain seq x y z
N LEU A 1 7.94 3.76 13.87
CA LEU A 1 8.84 2.65 14.18
C LEU A 1 9.84 2.47 13.06
N ASN A 2 11.06 2.06 13.42
CA ASN A 2 12.04 1.51 12.49
C ASN A 2 12.26 0.06 12.88
N LEU A 3 12.05 -0.85 11.93
CA LEU A 3 12.06 -2.30 12.15
C LEU A 3 13.06 -2.94 11.18
N ASP A 4 13.73 -4.00 11.62
CA ASP A 4 14.48 -4.86 10.71
C ASP A 4 13.53 -5.94 10.16
N VAL A 5 13.24 -5.90 8.87
CA VAL A 5 12.45 -6.91 8.18
C VAL A 5 13.28 -7.47 7.03
N ASN A 6 13.66 -8.73 7.11
CA ASN A 6 14.50 -9.40 6.11
C ASN A 6 15.86 -8.67 5.90
N GLU A 7 16.53 -8.27 6.97
CA GLU A 7 17.82 -7.56 6.96
C GLU A 7 17.77 -6.18 6.30
N LYS A 8 16.58 -5.53 6.31
CA LYS A 8 16.36 -4.19 5.77
C LYS A 8 15.63 -3.33 6.81
N ASN A 9 16.05 -2.06 6.92
CA ASN A 9 15.35 -1.10 7.75
C ASN A 9 14.03 -0.68 7.09
N VAL A 10 12.94 -0.85 7.81
CA VAL A 10 11.58 -0.56 7.39
C VAL A 10 10.96 0.50 8.27
N PHE A 11 10.42 1.53 7.67
CA PHE A 11 9.68 2.57 8.38
C PHE A 11 8.19 2.23 8.46
N VAL A 12 7.64 2.35 9.66
CA VAL A 12 6.22 2.17 9.95
C VAL A 12 5.74 3.36 10.80
N SER A 13 4.78 4.12 10.28
CA SER A 13 4.05 5.13 11.07
C SER A 13 3.00 4.45 11.95
N THR A 14 2.94 4.87 13.22
CA THR A 14 1.98 4.33 14.21
C THR A 14 0.90 5.34 14.59
N GLY A 15 0.78 6.44 13.83
CA GLY A 15 -0.12 7.53 14.19
C GLY A 15 0.29 8.25 15.48
N GLY A 16 1.57 8.13 15.89
CA GLY A 16 2.12 8.76 17.09
C GLY A 16 1.88 8.01 18.40
N MET A 17 1.38 6.77 18.32
CA MET A 17 1.16 5.91 19.50
C MET A 17 2.20 4.79 19.58
N ASP A 18 2.52 4.37 20.80
CA ASP A 18 3.35 3.19 21.00
C ASP A 18 2.59 1.92 20.59
N PHE A 19 3.35 0.94 20.06
CA PHE A 19 2.80 -0.37 19.74
C PHE A 19 2.48 -1.15 21.01
N ASP A 20 1.32 -1.78 21.06
CA ASP A 20 0.80 -2.52 22.21
C ASP A 20 0.36 -3.92 21.75
N GLU A 21 1.04 -4.96 22.23
CA GLU A 21 0.82 -6.35 21.81
C GLU A 21 -0.62 -6.86 22.08
N GLU A 22 -1.32 -6.24 23.04
CA GLU A 22 -2.69 -6.62 23.40
C GLU A 22 -3.76 -6.04 22.45
N LYS A 23 -3.39 -5.07 21.61
CA LYS A 23 -4.33 -4.42 20.68
C LYS A 23 -4.36 -5.10 19.32
N SER A 24 -5.55 -5.08 18.72
CA SER A 24 -5.69 -5.45 17.32
C SER A 24 -4.93 -4.48 16.41
N SER A 25 -4.28 -5.00 15.37
CA SER A 25 -3.44 -4.23 14.46
C SER A 25 -4.11 -4.01 13.11
N ILE A 26 -4.02 -2.77 12.60
CA ILE A 26 -4.45 -2.37 11.27
C ILE A 26 -3.22 -2.03 10.43
N LEU A 27 -3.03 -2.75 9.34
CA LEU A 27 -2.02 -2.46 8.32
C LEU A 27 -2.64 -1.56 7.24
N LEU A 28 -2.07 -0.38 7.05
CA LEU A 28 -2.44 0.57 6.01
C LEU A 28 -1.41 0.50 4.89
N MET A 29 -1.81 -0.01 3.73
CA MET A 29 -0.94 -0.16 2.56
C MET A 29 -1.27 0.87 1.49
N HIS A 30 -0.26 1.64 1.10
CA HIS A 30 -0.35 2.65 0.06
C HIS A 30 -0.43 2.06 -1.36
N GLY A 31 -0.74 2.88 -2.34
CA GLY A 31 -0.73 2.54 -3.76
C GLY A 31 0.65 2.73 -4.40
N SER A 32 0.76 2.39 -5.69
CA SER A 32 1.99 2.47 -6.49
C SER A 32 2.66 3.84 -6.41
N GLY A 33 3.95 3.86 -6.11
CA GLY A 33 4.78 5.06 -6.00
C GLY A 33 4.40 6.00 -4.86
N LEU A 34 3.57 5.58 -3.91
CA LEU A 34 3.15 6.38 -2.76
C LEU A 34 3.93 5.98 -1.49
N THR A 35 3.56 6.56 -0.35
CA THR A 35 4.15 6.29 0.96
C THR A 35 3.07 6.27 2.04
N HIS A 36 3.43 5.96 3.29
CA HIS A 36 2.53 6.03 4.45
C HIS A 36 1.76 7.37 4.57
N ILE A 37 2.30 8.46 4.05
CA ILE A 37 1.73 9.82 4.17
C ILE A 37 0.28 9.88 3.63
N VAL A 38 -0.10 9.06 2.67
CA VAL A 38 -1.49 9.02 2.16
C VAL A 38 -2.51 8.63 3.22
N TRP A 39 -2.07 8.01 4.30
CA TRP A 39 -2.90 7.55 5.40
C TRP A 39 -2.88 8.47 6.63
N SER A 40 -2.11 9.55 6.62
CA SER A 40 -1.86 10.40 7.79
C SER A 40 -3.12 10.88 8.54
N LEU A 41 -4.22 11.15 7.81
CA LEU A 41 -5.50 11.53 8.41
C LEU A 41 -6.25 10.34 9.04
N HIS A 42 -6.01 9.14 8.55
CA HIS A 42 -6.67 7.91 9.02
C HIS A 42 -5.94 7.31 10.23
N GLU A 43 -4.62 7.45 10.28
CA GLU A 43 -3.78 6.91 11.36
C GLU A 43 -4.26 7.36 12.72
N GLN A 44 -4.42 8.68 12.93
CA GLN A 44 -4.86 9.23 14.20
C GLN A 44 -6.28 8.80 14.58
N PHE A 45 -7.17 8.70 13.59
CA PHE A 45 -8.53 8.25 13.84
C PHE A 45 -8.55 6.83 14.38
N TYR A 46 -7.94 5.87 13.69
CA TYR A 46 -7.94 4.48 14.14
C TYR A 46 -7.14 4.26 15.42
N ALA A 47 -6.01 4.97 15.60
CA ALA A 47 -5.26 4.94 16.85
C ALA A 47 -6.12 5.39 18.05
N SER A 48 -6.94 6.45 17.88
CA SER A 48 -7.88 6.91 18.90
C SER A 48 -8.99 5.91 19.22
N GLN A 49 -9.28 4.97 18.30
CA GLN A 49 -10.24 3.88 18.52
C GLN A 49 -9.63 2.66 19.22
N GLY A 50 -8.36 2.72 19.60
CA GLY A 50 -7.68 1.67 20.36
C GLY A 50 -7.01 0.59 19.52
N PHE A 51 -6.76 0.84 18.23
CA PHE A 51 -5.99 -0.06 17.37
C PHE A 51 -4.50 0.29 17.35
N ASN A 52 -3.64 -0.71 17.17
CA ASN A 52 -2.31 -0.47 16.63
C ASN A 52 -2.41 -0.09 15.17
N ILE A 53 -1.72 0.96 14.78
CA ILE A 53 -1.64 1.40 13.40
C ILE A 53 -0.27 1.08 12.84
N LEU A 54 -0.24 0.42 11.70
CA LEU A 54 0.96 0.09 10.95
C LEU A 54 0.81 0.67 9.53
N SER A 55 1.07 1.96 9.39
CA SER A 55 1.08 2.62 8.10
C SER A 55 2.49 2.52 7.52
N VAL A 56 2.68 1.59 6.61
CA VAL A 56 4.01 1.20 6.13
C VAL A 56 4.48 2.04 4.95
N ASP A 57 5.78 2.29 4.91
CA ASP A 57 6.48 2.50 3.65
C ASP A 57 6.94 1.14 3.14
N LEU A 58 6.44 0.71 1.98
CA LEU A 58 6.86 -0.55 1.37
C LEU A 58 8.37 -0.53 1.06
N PRO A 59 9.05 -1.68 0.93
CA PRO A 59 10.47 -1.72 0.58
C PRO A 59 10.80 -0.84 -0.64
N GLY A 60 11.80 0.03 -0.49
CA GLY A 60 12.22 1.00 -1.50
C GLY A 60 11.37 2.27 -1.57
N HIS A 61 10.37 2.43 -0.72
CA HIS A 61 9.51 3.61 -0.67
C HIS A 61 9.79 4.45 0.58
N GLY A 62 9.62 5.76 0.44
CA GLY A 62 9.70 6.70 1.56
C GLY A 62 10.95 6.54 2.40
N ASN A 63 10.78 6.18 3.66
CA ASN A 63 11.88 5.98 4.62
C ASN A 63 12.33 4.52 4.76
N SER A 64 11.75 3.59 3.98
CA SER A 64 12.14 2.17 4.00
C SER A 64 13.26 1.87 3.02
N GLU A 65 14.24 1.07 3.44
CA GLU A 65 15.31 0.62 2.57
C GLU A 65 14.77 -0.25 1.42
N GLY A 66 15.44 -0.12 0.25
CA GLY A 66 15.15 -0.90 -0.94
C GLY A 66 15.96 -2.19 -1.07
N PRO A 67 15.83 -2.86 -2.18
CA PRO A 67 15.06 -2.44 -3.37
C PRO A 67 13.55 -2.65 -3.25
N SER A 68 12.77 -2.00 -4.15
CA SER A 68 11.34 -2.28 -4.29
C SER A 68 11.10 -3.72 -4.71
N LEU A 69 10.03 -4.32 -4.18
CA LEU A 69 9.61 -5.68 -4.50
C LEU A 69 8.93 -5.72 -5.89
N LYS A 70 9.18 -6.78 -6.65
CA LYS A 70 8.87 -6.83 -8.08
C LYS A 70 7.53 -7.49 -8.41
N SER A 71 6.86 -8.08 -7.44
CA SER A 71 5.56 -8.72 -7.61
C SER A 71 4.65 -8.52 -6.41
N ILE A 72 3.35 -8.64 -6.64
CA ILE A 72 2.33 -8.56 -5.58
C ILE A 72 2.54 -9.69 -4.56
N GLU A 73 2.93 -10.86 -5.04
CA GLU A 73 3.22 -12.02 -4.20
C GLU A 73 4.41 -11.79 -3.29
N GLU A 74 5.50 -11.15 -3.77
CA GLU A 74 6.64 -10.78 -2.92
C GLU A 74 6.24 -9.77 -1.85
N ILE A 75 5.40 -8.78 -2.18
CA ILE A 75 4.91 -7.81 -1.20
C ILE A 75 4.05 -8.50 -0.15
N SER A 76 3.21 -9.44 -0.56
CA SER A 76 2.37 -10.25 0.34
C SER A 76 3.23 -11.10 1.30
N ASP A 77 4.31 -11.72 0.81
CA ASP A 77 5.26 -12.46 1.64
C ASP A 77 6.01 -11.55 2.61
N TRP A 78 6.36 -10.34 2.16
CA TRP A 78 6.96 -9.33 3.01
C TRP A 78 6.02 -8.87 4.13
N VAL A 79 4.72 -8.69 3.87
CA VAL A 79 3.72 -8.40 4.92
C VAL A 79 3.74 -9.48 6.00
N LYS A 80 3.81 -10.75 5.60
CA LYS A 80 3.94 -11.86 6.56
C LYS A 80 5.22 -11.76 7.38
N SER A 81 6.34 -11.38 6.76
CA SER A 81 7.61 -11.17 7.47
C SER A 81 7.50 -10.02 8.49
N LEU A 82 6.87 -8.91 8.12
CA LEU A 82 6.59 -7.79 9.02
C LEU A 82 5.75 -8.22 10.23
N MET A 83 4.70 -9.00 10.02
CA MET A 83 3.88 -9.54 11.10
C MET A 83 4.68 -10.42 12.06
N ASN A 84 5.61 -11.24 11.53
CA ASN A 84 6.48 -12.08 12.35
C ASN A 84 7.41 -11.25 13.23
N VAL A 85 7.98 -10.16 12.70
CA VAL A 85 8.86 -9.24 13.47
C VAL A 85 8.12 -8.60 14.65
N LEU A 86 6.82 -8.30 14.46
CA LEU A 86 5.96 -7.67 15.47
C LEU A 86 5.17 -8.67 16.32
N ASP A 87 5.38 -9.97 16.14
CA ASP A 87 4.61 -11.07 16.76
C ASP A 87 3.08 -10.97 16.58
N ILE A 88 2.63 -10.36 15.47
CA ILE A 88 1.21 -10.20 15.14
C ILE A 88 0.66 -11.53 14.62
N LYS A 89 -0.35 -12.08 15.29
CA LYS A 89 -0.97 -13.37 14.90
C LYS A 89 -2.02 -13.19 13.81
N LYS A 90 -2.78 -12.11 13.87
CA LYS A 90 -3.79 -11.75 12.86
C LYS A 90 -3.87 -10.25 12.68
N ILE A 91 -4.16 -9.82 11.47
CA ILE A 91 -4.14 -8.42 11.07
C ILE A 91 -5.40 -8.02 10.30
N ILE A 92 -5.80 -6.76 10.44
CA ILE A 92 -6.76 -6.10 9.56
C ILE A 92 -5.96 -5.39 8.47
N ILE A 93 -6.28 -5.62 7.19
CA ILE A 93 -5.59 -4.98 6.08
C ILE A 93 -6.51 -3.96 5.42
N ILE A 94 -6.03 -2.72 5.27
CA ILE A 94 -6.67 -1.67 4.48
C ILE A 94 -5.70 -1.32 3.35
N GLY A 95 -6.03 -1.73 2.14
CA GLY A 95 -5.20 -1.51 0.95
C GLY A 95 -5.81 -0.46 0.02
N HIS A 96 -4.98 0.48 -0.45
CA HIS A 96 -5.34 1.44 -1.48
C HIS A 96 -4.68 1.07 -2.81
N SER A 97 -5.46 1.05 -3.91
CA SER A 97 -4.92 0.81 -5.25
C SER A 97 -4.08 -0.49 -5.32
N GLN A 98 -2.75 -0.45 -5.56
CA GLN A 98 -1.85 -1.60 -5.49
C GLN A 98 -1.99 -2.38 -4.18
N GLY A 99 -2.17 -1.68 -3.05
CA GLY A 99 -2.41 -2.31 -1.75
C GLY A 99 -3.64 -3.22 -1.73
N CYS A 100 -4.64 -2.99 -2.61
CA CYS A 100 -5.77 -3.90 -2.79
C CYS A 100 -5.33 -5.25 -3.35
N LEU A 101 -4.46 -5.26 -4.37
CA LEU A 101 -3.93 -6.50 -4.95
C LEU A 101 -3.15 -7.29 -3.91
N VAL A 102 -2.32 -6.60 -3.12
CA VAL A 102 -1.57 -7.23 -2.02
C VAL A 102 -2.52 -7.79 -0.96
N GLY A 103 -3.53 -7.05 -0.55
CA GLY A 103 -4.54 -7.52 0.41
C GLY A 103 -5.31 -8.74 -0.08
N ILE A 104 -5.70 -8.76 -1.35
CA ILE A 104 -6.37 -9.90 -2.00
C ILE A 104 -5.45 -11.12 -2.03
N ASP A 105 -4.20 -10.95 -2.45
CA ASP A 105 -3.21 -12.03 -2.49
C ASP A 105 -2.93 -12.57 -1.09
N PHE A 106 -2.70 -11.68 -0.13
CA PHE A 106 -2.44 -12.05 1.26
C PHE A 106 -3.60 -12.84 1.88
N ALA A 107 -4.83 -12.35 1.74
CA ALA A 107 -6.01 -13.01 2.29
C ALA A 107 -6.23 -14.40 1.68
N SER A 108 -5.92 -14.56 0.40
CA SER A 108 -6.00 -15.85 -0.31
C SER A 108 -4.95 -16.85 0.15
N ARG A 109 -3.68 -16.40 0.31
CA ARG A 109 -2.55 -17.29 0.63
C ARG A 109 -2.37 -17.51 2.12
N TYR A 110 -2.78 -16.55 2.95
CA TYR A 110 -2.61 -16.58 4.40
C TYR A 110 -3.93 -16.37 5.16
N PRO A 111 -4.99 -17.16 4.89
CA PRO A 111 -6.33 -16.93 5.44
C PRO A 111 -6.39 -16.97 6.98
N ASN A 112 -5.44 -17.63 7.62
CA ASN A 112 -5.38 -17.72 9.08
C ASN A 112 -4.69 -16.51 9.74
N LEU A 113 -4.05 -15.63 8.96
CA LEU A 113 -3.31 -14.47 9.43
C LEU A 113 -4.08 -13.15 9.24
N ILE A 114 -5.27 -13.19 8.64
CA ILE A 114 -6.09 -12.00 8.39
C ILE A 114 -7.41 -12.07 9.17
N ASN A 115 -7.82 -10.95 9.78
CA ASN A 115 -9.14 -10.80 10.40
C ASN A 115 -10.14 -10.21 9.40
N ASP A 116 -9.81 -9.05 8.82
CA ASP A 116 -10.69 -8.30 7.92
C ASP A 116 -9.88 -7.68 6.80
N LEU A 117 -10.52 -7.46 5.66
CA LEU A 117 -9.94 -6.84 4.47
C LEU A 117 -10.75 -5.65 4.02
N VAL A 118 -10.10 -4.50 3.82
CA VAL A 118 -10.71 -3.31 3.23
C VAL A 118 -9.97 -2.93 1.96
N LEU A 119 -10.69 -2.84 0.86
CA LEU A 119 -10.17 -2.53 -0.48
C LEU A 119 -10.64 -1.14 -0.88
N VAL A 120 -9.71 -0.19 -1.03
CA VAL A 120 -10.00 1.21 -1.34
C VAL A 120 -9.50 1.54 -2.74
N ALA A 121 -10.41 1.96 -3.62
CA ALA A 121 -10.12 2.40 -4.99
C ALA A 121 -9.23 1.40 -5.76
N GLY A 122 -9.58 0.11 -5.71
CA GLY A 122 -8.82 -0.96 -6.34
C GLY A 122 -9.70 -2.01 -7.01
N SER A 123 -9.05 -2.98 -7.63
CA SER A 123 -9.69 -4.11 -8.30
C SER A 123 -8.79 -5.34 -8.16
N TYR A 124 -9.34 -6.53 -8.42
CA TYR A 124 -8.57 -7.78 -8.48
C TYR A 124 -7.63 -7.86 -9.69
N LYS A 125 -7.77 -6.93 -10.64
CA LYS A 125 -6.95 -6.80 -11.84
C LYS A 125 -6.77 -5.32 -12.17
N MET A 126 -5.54 -4.89 -12.34
CA MET A 126 -5.21 -3.53 -12.74
C MET A 126 -4.61 -3.52 -14.14
N PRO A 127 -5.38 -3.11 -15.16
CA PRO A 127 -4.87 -2.96 -16.53
C PRO A 127 -4.03 -1.68 -16.63
N VAL A 128 -2.75 -1.78 -16.27
CA VAL A 128 -1.83 -0.64 -16.38
C VAL A 128 -1.49 -0.40 -17.86
N ASN A 129 -1.65 0.85 -18.31
CA ASN A 129 -1.27 1.25 -19.65
C ASN A 129 0.26 1.19 -19.83
N GLN A 130 0.72 0.67 -20.97
CA GLN A 130 2.15 0.57 -21.27
C GLN A 130 2.82 1.94 -21.32
N ASP A 131 2.19 2.94 -21.91
CA ASP A 131 2.74 4.30 -21.98
C ASP A 131 3.06 4.87 -20.58
N LEU A 132 2.22 4.55 -19.58
CA LEU A 132 2.47 4.96 -18.19
C LEU A 132 3.72 4.30 -17.63
N ILE A 133 3.92 3.02 -17.90
CA ILE A 133 5.12 2.28 -17.49
C ILE A 133 6.34 2.87 -18.18
N ASP A 134 6.28 3.10 -19.48
CA ASP A 134 7.38 3.63 -20.28
C ASP A 134 7.81 5.03 -19.78
N TYR A 135 6.85 5.91 -19.46
CA TYR A 135 7.14 7.20 -18.84
C TYR A 135 7.76 7.05 -17.44
N ALA A 136 7.27 6.11 -16.64
CA ALA A 136 7.81 5.86 -15.31
C ALA A 136 9.25 5.33 -15.38
N GLU A 137 9.54 4.39 -16.29
CA GLU A 137 10.89 3.86 -16.54
C GLU A 137 11.86 4.93 -17.05
N ALA A 138 11.37 5.85 -17.87
CA ALA A 138 12.14 6.99 -18.35
C ALA A 138 12.34 8.09 -17.28
N GLY A 139 11.70 7.99 -16.11
CA GLY A 139 11.68 9.04 -15.09
C GLY A 139 10.97 10.33 -15.56
N ASP A 140 10.08 10.23 -16.57
CA ASP A 140 9.33 11.37 -17.11
C ASP A 140 8.18 11.76 -16.17
N GLU A 141 8.08 13.05 -15.86
CA GLU A 141 7.00 13.61 -15.03
C GLU A 141 5.60 13.35 -15.58
N LYS A 142 5.47 13.03 -16.88
CA LYS A 142 4.21 12.61 -17.48
C LYS A 142 3.60 11.39 -16.80
N ALA A 143 4.40 10.47 -16.26
CA ALA A 143 3.88 9.35 -15.49
C ALA A 143 3.04 9.81 -14.31
N ILE A 144 3.56 10.76 -13.53
CA ILE A 144 2.86 11.33 -12.36
C ILE A 144 1.60 12.10 -12.81
N LEU A 145 1.71 12.88 -13.87
CA LEU A 145 0.56 13.63 -14.40
C LEU A 145 -0.57 12.72 -14.90
N LEU A 146 -0.25 11.61 -15.54
CA LEU A 146 -1.23 10.62 -15.98
C LEU A 146 -1.89 9.90 -14.79
N MET A 147 -1.14 9.50 -13.80
CA MET A 147 -1.70 8.91 -12.57
C MET A 147 -2.64 9.88 -11.88
N MET A 148 -2.27 11.15 -11.78
CA MET A 148 -3.13 12.19 -11.20
C MET A 148 -4.41 12.39 -12.01
N LYS A 149 -4.32 12.40 -13.33
CA LYS A 149 -5.48 12.54 -14.20
C LYS A 149 -6.47 11.40 -13.99
N TRP A 150 -6.01 10.16 -13.94
CA TRP A 150 -6.89 8.99 -13.79
C TRP A 150 -7.44 8.83 -12.37
N GLY A 151 -6.64 9.12 -11.35
CA GLY A 151 -7.06 8.99 -9.95
C GLY A 151 -7.96 10.12 -9.46
N TYR A 152 -7.96 11.27 -10.16
CA TYR A 152 -8.63 12.49 -9.69
C TYR A 152 -9.41 13.22 -10.80
N GLU A 153 -9.81 12.51 -11.84
CA GLU A 153 -10.62 13.09 -12.92
C GLU A 153 -11.95 13.59 -12.35
N GLY A 154 -12.11 14.92 -12.30
CA GLY A 154 -13.29 15.59 -11.75
C GLY A 154 -13.06 16.39 -10.47
N SER A 155 -11.91 16.29 -9.82
CA SER A 155 -11.58 17.16 -8.68
C SER A 155 -11.33 18.59 -9.17
N LYS A 156 -12.40 19.39 -9.20
CA LYS A 156 -12.31 20.84 -9.41
C LYS A 156 -11.61 21.47 -8.21
N ALA A 157 -10.52 22.17 -8.49
CA ALA A 157 -9.77 23.09 -7.64
C ALA A 157 -10.03 23.04 -6.13
N PHE A 158 -9.16 22.36 -5.39
CA PHE A 158 -9.10 22.54 -3.94
C PHE A 158 -8.56 23.95 -3.63
N ILE A 159 -9.22 24.70 -2.76
CA ILE A 159 -8.68 25.93 -2.18
C ILE A 159 -7.40 25.57 -1.42
N GLY A 160 -6.25 26.13 -1.83
CA GLY A 160 -4.94 25.80 -1.24
C GLY A 160 -4.11 24.77 -2.00
N GLY A 161 -4.58 24.31 -3.18
CA GLY A 161 -3.92 23.36 -4.03
C GLY A 161 -4.35 21.90 -3.77
N ASN A 162 -4.09 21.02 -4.73
CA ASN A 162 -4.41 19.61 -4.60
C ASN A 162 -3.47 18.96 -3.57
N PRO A 163 -3.97 18.44 -2.43
CA PRO A 163 -3.14 17.83 -1.40
C PRO A 163 -2.37 16.61 -1.92
N VAL A 164 -2.93 15.87 -2.87
CA VAL A 164 -2.28 14.72 -3.49
C VAL A 164 -1.11 15.17 -4.37
N LYS A 165 -1.24 16.30 -5.06
CA LYS A 165 -0.13 16.88 -5.82
C LYS A 165 1.04 17.24 -4.89
N LYS A 166 0.76 17.74 -3.69
CA LYS A 166 1.79 18.00 -2.67
C LYS A 166 2.45 16.70 -2.21
N ILE A 167 1.66 15.67 -1.93
CA ILE A 167 2.16 14.35 -1.52
C ILE A 167 3.05 13.74 -2.61
N ILE A 168 2.58 13.74 -3.86
CA ILE A 168 3.32 13.22 -5.01
C ILE A 168 4.59 14.04 -5.28
N ASN A 169 4.52 15.36 -5.23
CA ASN A 169 5.68 16.23 -5.47
C ASN A 169 6.72 16.21 -4.33
N SER A 170 6.33 15.83 -3.10
CA SER A 170 7.26 15.71 -1.98
C SER A 170 8.11 14.44 -2.03
N SER A 171 7.69 13.42 -2.77
CA SER A 171 8.43 12.17 -2.89
C SER A 171 9.34 12.19 -4.12
N ARG A 172 10.61 12.58 -3.95
CA ARG A 172 11.65 12.47 -4.98
C ARG A 172 11.83 11.02 -5.48
N GLU A 173 11.49 10.07 -4.66
CA GLU A 173 11.70 8.63 -4.82
C GLU A 173 10.63 7.95 -5.71
N ILE A 174 9.49 8.62 -6.00
CA ILE A 174 8.42 8.08 -6.85
C ILE A 174 8.97 7.59 -8.20
N ARG A 175 9.97 8.29 -8.76
CA ARG A 175 10.53 7.96 -10.07
C ARG A 175 11.22 6.60 -10.09
N GLU A 176 11.86 6.21 -9.00
CA GLU A 176 12.64 4.97 -8.93
C GLU A 176 11.76 3.74 -8.68
N VAL A 177 10.66 3.90 -7.94
CA VAL A 177 9.81 2.80 -7.52
C VAL A 177 8.55 2.62 -8.36
N LEU A 178 8.05 3.70 -8.98
CA LEU A 178 6.76 3.70 -9.69
C LEU A 178 6.71 2.67 -10.81
N ALA A 179 7.75 2.57 -11.62
CA ALA A 179 7.80 1.60 -12.73
C ALA A 179 7.76 0.15 -12.22
N VAL A 180 8.46 -0.14 -11.13
CA VAL A 180 8.46 -1.47 -10.50
C VAL A 180 7.06 -1.82 -10.02
N ASP A 181 6.40 -0.92 -9.32
CA ASP A 181 5.04 -1.11 -8.80
C ASP A 181 4.01 -1.32 -9.91
N LEU A 182 4.07 -0.47 -10.94
CA LEU A 182 3.16 -0.58 -12.08
C LEU A 182 3.31 -1.91 -12.82
N ASN A 183 4.55 -2.37 -12.98
CA ASN A 183 4.85 -3.68 -13.55
C ASN A 183 4.34 -4.81 -12.63
N ALA A 184 4.52 -4.72 -11.31
CA ALA A 184 3.97 -5.68 -10.35
C ALA A 184 2.45 -5.78 -10.48
N CYS A 185 1.74 -4.65 -10.51
CA CYS A 185 0.30 -4.60 -10.71
C CYS A 185 -0.14 -5.22 -12.05
N LYS A 186 0.53 -4.86 -13.16
CA LYS A 186 0.23 -5.36 -14.51
C LYS A 186 0.41 -6.87 -14.63
N ASN A 187 1.46 -7.38 -13.96
CA ASN A 187 1.86 -8.78 -14.06
C ASN A 187 1.08 -9.71 -13.11
N TYR A 188 0.38 -9.17 -12.11
CA TYR A 188 -0.44 -9.99 -11.22
C TYR A 188 -1.63 -10.60 -11.96
N LYS A 189 -1.66 -11.93 -12.07
CA LYS A 189 -2.67 -12.68 -12.84
C LYS A 189 -3.63 -13.48 -11.97
N SER A 190 -3.26 -13.77 -10.74
CA SER A 190 -3.99 -14.64 -9.82
C SER A 190 -5.22 -13.98 -9.16
N GLY A 191 -5.46 -12.68 -9.40
CA GLY A 191 -6.44 -11.90 -8.64
C GLY A 191 -7.86 -12.48 -8.62
N LYS A 192 -8.35 -13.04 -9.74
CA LYS A 192 -9.67 -13.68 -9.77
C LYS A 192 -9.71 -14.93 -8.89
N GLU A 193 -8.74 -15.81 -9.05
CA GLU A 193 -8.64 -17.05 -8.26
C GLU A 193 -8.41 -16.74 -6.76
N SER A 194 -7.67 -15.67 -6.47
CA SER A 194 -7.44 -15.22 -5.11
C SER A 194 -8.72 -14.72 -4.45
N LEU A 195 -9.56 -13.95 -5.16
CA LEU A 195 -10.87 -13.52 -4.65
C LEU A 195 -11.76 -14.69 -4.22
N GLU A 196 -11.77 -15.77 -5.00
CA GLU A 196 -12.59 -16.95 -4.74
C GLU A 196 -12.16 -17.71 -3.46
N LYS A 197 -10.94 -17.46 -2.98
CA LYS A 197 -10.35 -18.08 -1.78
C LYS A 197 -10.44 -17.22 -0.52
N ILE A 198 -10.90 -15.98 -0.62
CA ILE A 198 -11.02 -15.07 0.53
C ILE A 198 -12.15 -15.54 1.43
N ASN A 199 -11.85 -15.78 2.70
CA ASN A 199 -12.80 -16.24 3.71
C ASN A 199 -13.02 -15.24 4.86
N CYS A 200 -12.35 -14.08 4.85
CA CYS A 200 -12.56 -13.04 5.86
C CYS A 200 -13.61 -12.01 5.42
N PRO A 201 -14.25 -11.30 6.37
CA PRO A 201 -15.07 -10.15 6.05
C PRO A 201 -14.32 -9.16 5.16
N THR A 202 -14.97 -8.70 4.09
CA THR A 202 -14.32 -7.82 3.11
C THR A 202 -15.23 -6.63 2.78
N LEU A 203 -14.69 -5.42 2.92
CA LEU A 203 -15.33 -4.16 2.54
C LEU A 203 -14.65 -3.59 1.30
N CYS A 204 -15.44 -3.20 0.30
CA CYS A 204 -14.96 -2.51 -0.90
C CYS A 204 -15.46 -1.06 -0.91
N ILE A 205 -14.56 -0.11 -1.14
CA ILE A 205 -14.82 1.32 -1.24
C ILE A 205 -14.34 1.79 -2.62
N PHE A 206 -15.28 2.28 -3.46
CA PHE A 206 -15.03 2.70 -4.86
C PHE A 206 -15.23 4.21 -5.03
#